data_97ff3a924e14cf154b1a9d92af8b03f9
#
_entry.id   97ff3a924e14cf154b1a9d92af8b03f9
#
_cell.length_a   1.000
_cell.length_b   1.000
_cell.length_c   1.000
_cell.angle_alpha   90.00
_cell.angle_beta   90.00
_cell.angle_gamma   90.00
#
_symmetry.space_group_name_H-M   'P 1'
#
loop_
_entity.id
_entity.type
_entity.pdbx_description
1 polymer ?
#
loop_
_entity_poly.entity_id
_entity_poly.type
_entity_poly.pdbx_seq_one_letter_code
_entity_poly.pdbx_strand_id
1 'polypeptide(L)'
;MNIPEIDYQDCYYYSIPKSLKDKPKSLDEIDPEILKTYEKLGIPLKEQKMLSGIAVDAVFDSVSVATTYKKQLSDLGIVFCSISEAVKTHPELVKKYLGSVIPVSDHSFAALNSAVFTDGSFIYIPEGVRCPVELSTYFRINAMNTGQFERTLIIADKDSYVSYLEGCTAPMRDENQLHAANVELVALDNAEIKYSTVQNWYPGDKEGKGGIYNFVTKRGACRGKNSKISWTQVETGSAITWKYPSCILQGDNSKGEFYSVAITNNMQQADTGTKMIHIGKNTSSKICLLYTSDAADDC
;
A
#
# COMPACT_ATOMS: atom_id res chain seq x y z
N MET A 1 15.76 -18.30 7.31
CA MET A 1 15.91 -17.28 6.26
C MET A 1 17.28 -16.65 6.38
N ASN A 2 18.12 -16.79 5.35
CA ASN A 2 19.37 -16.03 5.28
C ASN A 2 19.06 -14.67 4.70
N ILE A 3 18.86 -13.67 5.55
CA ILE A 3 18.68 -12.30 5.11
C ILE A 3 20.04 -11.79 4.69
N PRO A 4 20.25 -11.40 3.42
CA PRO A 4 21.52 -10.85 2.98
C PRO A 4 21.80 -9.53 3.68
N GLU A 5 23.07 -9.16 3.75
CA GLU A 5 23.47 -7.85 4.21
C GLU A 5 22.90 -6.80 3.25
N ILE A 6 22.08 -5.90 3.77
CA ILE A 6 21.47 -4.82 2.99
C ILE A 6 22.37 -3.59 3.11
N ASP A 7 22.98 -3.20 2.00
CA ASP A 7 23.74 -1.95 1.96
C ASP A 7 22.78 -0.76 1.94
N TYR A 8 22.70 -0.08 3.08
CA TYR A 8 21.89 1.13 3.22
C TYR A 8 22.59 2.39 2.72
N GLN A 9 23.87 2.33 2.38
CA GLN A 9 24.65 3.51 2.07
C GLN A 9 24.60 3.87 0.59
N ASP A 10 24.36 2.90 -0.28
CA ASP A 10 24.27 3.11 -1.72
C ASP A 10 22.84 3.40 -2.23
N CYS A 11 21.90 3.64 -1.32
CA CYS A 11 20.53 3.97 -1.68
C CYS A 11 20.23 5.46 -1.55
N TYR A 12 19.58 6.05 -2.54
CA TYR A 12 18.98 7.38 -2.42
C TYR A 12 17.67 7.28 -1.64
N TYR A 13 17.63 7.89 -0.46
CA TYR A 13 16.49 7.83 0.46
C TYR A 13 15.48 8.95 0.27
N TYR A 14 15.81 9.97 -0.50
CA TYR A 14 14.96 11.14 -0.66
C TYR A 14 14.77 11.50 -2.13
N SER A 15 13.51 11.56 -2.56
CA SER A 15 13.11 12.12 -3.85
C SER A 15 12.34 13.41 -3.60
N ILE A 16 12.77 14.51 -4.21
CA ILE A 16 12.08 15.79 -4.08
C ILE A 16 10.74 15.72 -4.83
N PRO A 17 9.60 15.90 -4.15
CA PRO A 17 8.32 16.00 -4.84
C PRO A 17 8.35 17.12 -5.88
N LYS A 18 7.92 16.85 -7.11
CA LYS A 18 7.71 17.92 -8.11
C LYS A 18 6.77 18.97 -7.52
N SER A 19 7.01 20.22 -7.81
CA SER A 19 6.13 21.29 -7.34
C SER A 19 4.70 21.03 -7.82
N LEU A 20 3.70 21.50 -7.06
CA LEU A 20 2.28 21.34 -7.45
C LEU A 20 1.97 21.94 -8.84
N LYS A 21 2.82 22.87 -9.32
CA LYS A 21 2.71 23.49 -10.66
C LYS A 21 3.17 22.53 -11.78
N ASP A 22 4.06 21.59 -11.44
CA ASP A 22 4.67 20.67 -12.40
C ASP A 22 3.97 19.29 -12.40
N LYS A 23 2.95 19.10 -11.55
CA LYS A 23 2.17 17.86 -11.55
C LYS A 23 1.20 17.85 -12.73
N PRO A 24 1.14 16.76 -13.51
CA PRO A 24 0.16 16.63 -14.58
C PRO A 24 -1.26 16.73 -13.98
N LYS A 25 -2.10 17.54 -14.61
CA LYS A 25 -3.49 17.77 -14.18
C LYS A 25 -4.45 16.75 -14.75
N SER A 26 -4.01 16.01 -15.74
CA SER A 26 -4.75 14.94 -16.40
C SER A 26 -3.83 13.81 -16.83
N LEU A 27 -4.39 12.63 -17.11
CA LEU A 27 -3.64 11.51 -17.67
C LEU A 27 -3.03 11.82 -19.05
N ASP A 28 -3.60 12.78 -19.78
CA ASP A 28 -3.12 13.17 -21.11
C ASP A 28 -1.83 14.01 -21.06
N GLU A 29 -1.47 14.52 -19.88
CA GLU A 29 -0.24 15.26 -19.61
C GLU A 29 0.91 14.36 -19.09
N ILE A 30 0.64 13.07 -18.89
CA ILE A 30 1.64 12.11 -18.42
C ILE A 30 2.52 11.68 -19.60
N ASP A 31 3.82 11.50 -19.32
CA ASP A 31 4.79 10.99 -20.28
C ASP A 31 4.25 9.75 -21.02
N PRO A 32 4.25 9.73 -22.37
CA PRO A 32 3.76 8.59 -23.16
C PRO A 32 4.43 7.26 -22.82
N GLU A 33 5.69 7.24 -22.38
CA GLU A 33 6.36 6.01 -21.95
C GLU A 33 5.77 5.46 -20.64
N ILE A 34 5.37 6.33 -19.74
CA ILE A 34 4.69 5.98 -18.51
C ILE A 34 3.30 5.39 -18.83
N LEU A 35 2.53 6.03 -19.70
CA LEU A 35 1.24 5.53 -20.16
C LEU A 35 1.36 4.16 -20.85
N LYS A 36 2.38 4.00 -21.70
CA LYS A 36 2.67 2.72 -22.37
C LYS A 36 3.05 1.61 -21.39
N THR A 37 3.68 1.98 -20.29
CA THR A 37 3.98 1.06 -19.20
C THR A 37 2.71 0.64 -18.46
N TYR A 38 1.79 1.55 -18.21
CA TYR A 38 0.49 1.23 -17.64
C TYR A 38 -0.31 0.27 -18.52
N GLU A 39 -0.30 0.49 -19.83
CA GLU A 39 -0.93 -0.43 -20.80
C GLU A 39 -0.33 -1.84 -20.75
N LYS A 40 1.02 -1.94 -20.69
CA LYS A 40 1.72 -3.23 -20.57
C LYS A 40 1.43 -3.96 -19.26
N LEU A 41 1.14 -3.23 -18.20
CA LEU A 41 0.78 -3.79 -16.89
C LEU A 41 -0.71 -4.14 -16.79
N GLY A 42 -1.46 -3.98 -17.88
CA GLY A 42 -2.90 -4.23 -17.89
C GLY A 42 -3.69 -3.19 -17.08
N ILE A 43 -3.10 -2.02 -16.84
CA ILE A 43 -3.77 -0.92 -16.14
C ILE A 43 -4.57 -0.14 -17.21
N PRO A 44 -5.89 -0.28 -17.27
CA PRO A 44 -6.70 0.31 -18.31
C PRO A 44 -6.94 1.80 -18.06
N LEU A 45 -5.96 2.67 -18.31
CA LEU A 45 -6.04 4.10 -18.04
C LEU A 45 -7.00 4.88 -18.94
N LYS A 46 -7.19 4.44 -20.20
CA LYS A 46 -8.10 5.11 -21.14
C LYS A 46 -9.52 4.55 -21.13
N GLU A 47 -9.68 3.25 -20.96
CA GLU A 47 -11.00 2.61 -20.96
C GLU A 47 -11.73 2.73 -19.63
N GLN A 48 -11.00 2.89 -18.53
CA GLN A 48 -11.57 3.02 -17.19
C GLN A 48 -12.33 4.34 -16.97
N LYS A 49 -12.08 5.37 -17.76
CA LYS A 49 -12.93 6.58 -17.73
C LYS A 49 -14.41 6.29 -18.00
N MET A 50 -14.73 5.15 -18.59
CA MET A 50 -16.09 4.84 -19.03
C MET A 50 -16.71 3.55 -18.47
N LEU A 51 -15.94 2.55 -18.04
CA LEU A 51 -16.51 1.22 -17.80
C LEU A 51 -16.20 0.54 -16.45
N SER A 52 -15.17 0.93 -15.68
CA SER A 52 -14.76 0.14 -14.52
C SER A 52 -15.11 0.74 -13.15
N GLY A 53 -15.42 2.02 -13.05
CA GLY A 53 -15.76 2.64 -11.77
C GLY A 53 -14.64 2.58 -10.72
N ILE A 54 -13.37 2.58 -11.14
CA ILE A 54 -12.20 2.60 -10.26
C ILE A 54 -11.57 3.99 -10.30
N ALA A 55 -11.32 4.57 -9.13
CA ALA A 55 -10.50 5.77 -9.00
C ALA A 55 -9.04 5.35 -8.76
N VAL A 56 -8.13 5.86 -9.57
CA VAL A 56 -6.71 5.46 -9.56
C VAL A 56 -5.82 6.65 -9.21
N ASP A 57 -4.88 6.42 -8.31
CA ASP A 57 -3.71 7.26 -8.06
C ASP A 57 -2.44 6.56 -8.53
N ALA A 58 -1.47 7.31 -9.03
CA ALA A 58 -0.23 6.77 -9.54
C ALA A 58 0.97 7.40 -8.83
N VAL A 59 1.81 6.56 -8.25
CA VAL A 59 2.99 6.98 -7.48
C VAL A 59 4.25 6.40 -8.12
N PHE A 60 5.19 7.27 -8.47
CA PHE A 60 6.49 6.91 -9.03
C PHE A 60 7.60 7.38 -8.10
N ASP A 61 8.52 6.47 -7.77
CA ASP A 61 9.67 6.78 -6.93
C ASP A 61 9.27 7.60 -5.68
N SER A 62 8.21 7.16 -5.00
CA SER A 62 7.60 7.78 -3.82
C SER A 62 7.01 9.19 -4.05
N VAL A 63 6.62 9.52 -5.28
CA VAL A 63 5.96 10.80 -5.61
C VAL A 63 4.66 10.54 -6.34
N SER A 64 3.53 11.06 -5.82
CA SER A 64 2.24 11.00 -6.51
C SER A 64 2.25 11.86 -7.77
N VAL A 65 1.80 11.27 -8.87
CA VAL A 65 1.83 11.90 -10.21
C VAL A 65 0.45 12.38 -10.64
N ALA A 66 -0.58 11.55 -10.46
CA ALA A 66 -1.92 11.88 -10.89
C ALA A 66 -2.99 11.10 -10.09
N THR A 67 -4.11 11.74 -9.80
CA THR A 67 -5.30 11.12 -9.20
C THR A 67 -6.51 11.32 -10.11
N THR A 68 -7.20 10.24 -10.46
CA THR A 68 -8.43 10.26 -11.28
C THR A 68 -9.68 10.39 -10.41
N TYR A 69 -10.80 10.81 -11.02
CA TYR A 69 -12.09 10.96 -10.33
C TYR A 69 -12.12 11.93 -9.13
N LYS A 70 -11.09 12.73 -8.97
CA LYS A 70 -10.94 13.64 -7.81
C LYS A 70 -12.19 14.48 -7.54
N LYS A 71 -12.83 15.03 -8.60
CA LYS A 71 -14.05 15.85 -8.46
C LYS A 71 -15.23 15.03 -7.94
N GLN A 72 -15.50 13.87 -8.55
CA GLN A 72 -16.62 13.02 -8.15
C GLN A 72 -16.50 12.54 -6.69
N LEU A 73 -15.30 12.20 -6.25
CA LEU A 73 -15.03 11.81 -4.86
C LEU A 73 -15.20 13.02 -3.92
N SER A 74 -14.70 14.18 -4.33
CA SER A 74 -14.83 15.43 -3.57
C SER A 74 -16.28 15.87 -3.37
N ASP A 75 -17.16 15.67 -4.35
CA ASP A 75 -18.59 15.97 -4.26
C ASP A 75 -19.30 15.13 -3.17
N LEU A 76 -18.73 13.96 -2.82
CA LEU A 76 -19.15 13.10 -1.70
C LEU A 76 -18.40 13.41 -0.39
N GLY A 77 -17.50 14.39 -0.39
CA GLY A 77 -16.63 14.70 0.73
C GLY A 77 -15.49 13.70 0.94
N ILE A 78 -15.31 12.74 0.02
CA ILE A 78 -14.22 11.79 0.07
C ILE A 78 -12.90 12.48 -0.31
N VAL A 79 -11.89 12.32 0.52
CA VAL A 79 -10.53 12.76 0.21
C VAL A 79 -9.74 11.58 -0.32
N PHE A 80 -9.18 11.72 -1.51
CA PHE A 80 -8.23 10.80 -2.10
C PHE A 80 -7.13 11.60 -2.79
N CYS A 81 -5.98 11.69 -2.16
CA CYS A 81 -4.86 12.50 -2.61
C CYS A 81 -3.53 11.96 -2.07
N SER A 82 -2.44 12.59 -2.44
CA SER A 82 -1.13 12.27 -1.86
C SER A 82 -1.02 12.75 -0.40
N ILE A 83 -0.16 12.11 0.39
CA ILE A 83 0.15 12.59 1.76
C ILE A 83 0.69 14.03 1.72
N SER A 84 1.53 14.36 0.76
CA SER A 84 2.09 15.72 0.61
C SER A 84 1.03 16.78 0.34
N GLU A 85 -0.06 16.43 -0.35
CA GLU A 85 -1.23 17.29 -0.52
C GLU A 85 -2.06 17.35 0.77
N ALA A 86 -2.30 16.19 1.40
CA ALA A 86 -3.09 16.09 2.63
C ALA A 86 -2.50 16.89 3.78
N VAL A 87 -1.18 16.93 3.94
CA VAL A 87 -0.50 17.77 4.93
C VAL A 87 -0.89 19.25 4.81
N LYS A 88 -1.15 19.72 3.60
CA LYS A 88 -1.49 21.13 3.32
C LYS A 88 -3.00 21.39 3.40
N THR A 89 -3.80 20.44 2.93
CA THR A 89 -5.25 20.63 2.76
C THR A 89 -6.08 20.07 3.92
N HIS A 90 -5.55 19.06 4.63
CA HIS A 90 -6.23 18.37 5.73
C HIS A 90 -5.28 18.13 6.94
N PRO A 91 -4.56 19.17 7.41
CA PRO A 91 -3.50 19.01 8.41
C PRO A 91 -4.01 18.41 9.74
N GLU A 92 -5.26 18.66 10.11
CA GLU A 92 -5.82 18.15 11.37
C GLU A 92 -6.05 16.64 11.32
N LEU A 93 -6.50 16.10 10.18
CA LEU A 93 -6.63 14.65 9.99
C LEU A 93 -5.26 13.98 9.99
N VAL A 94 -4.29 14.57 9.27
CA VAL A 94 -2.93 14.03 9.23
C VAL A 94 -2.32 14.02 10.62
N LYS A 95 -2.36 15.12 11.37
CA LYS A 95 -1.83 15.19 12.74
C LYS A 95 -2.48 14.18 13.68
N LYS A 96 -3.78 13.96 13.54
CA LYS A 96 -4.54 13.06 14.41
C LYS A 96 -4.22 11.59 14.15
N TYR A 97 -4.02 11.21 12.90
CA TYR A 97 -4.02 9.80 12.52
C TYR A 97 -2.68 9.26 12.02
N LEU A 98 -1.84 10.08 11.39
CA LEU A 98 -0.55 9.62 10.87
C LEU A 98 0.38 9.20 12.02
N GLY A 99 0.92 7.99 11.96
CA GLY A 99 1.75 7.42 13.01
C GLY A 99 0.97 6.92 14.24
N SER A 100 -0.36 6.96 14.18
CA SER A 100 -1.21 6.56 15.32
C SER A 100 -1.45 5.06 15.42
N VAL A 101 -1.11 4.31 14.37
CA VAL A 101 -1.23 2.86 14.30
C VAL A 101 0.13 2.20 14.12
N ILE A 102 1.05 2.83 13.39
CA ILE A 102 2.45 2.42 13.26
C ILE A 102 3.33 3.46 13.95
N PRO A 103 3.66 3.28 15.23
CA PRO A 103 4.61 4.16 15.90
C PRO A 103 6.03 3.97 15.34
N VAL A 104 6.87 4.97 15.48
CA VAL A 104 8.29 4.90 15.05
C VAL A 104 9.07 3.79 15.77
N SER A 105 8.57 3.32 16.88
CA SER A 105 9.14 2.23 17.69
C SER A 105 8.65 0.83 17.29
N ASP A 106 7.82 0.69 16.24
CA ASP A 106 7.29 -0.63 15.82
C ASP A 106 8.44 -1.58 15.47
N HIS A 107 9.31 -1.18 14.55
CA HIS A 107 10.59 -1.83 14.23
C HIS A 107 11.44 -0.92 13.33
N SER A 108 12.68 -1.35 13.02
CA SER A 108 13.68 -0.53 12.29
C SER A 108 13.22 -0.02 10.93
N PHE A 109 12.53 -0.83 10.11
CA PHE A 109 12.02 -0.38 8.80
C PHE A 109 10.84 0.57 8.93
N ALA A 110 10.00 0.44 9.96
CA ALA A 110 8.95 1.41 10.26
C ALA A 110 9.55 2.75 10.69
N ALA A 111 10.61 2.73 11.48
CA ALA A 111 11.37 3.91 11.87
C ALA A 111 12.03 4.57 10.65
N LEU A 112 12.71 3.79 9.80
CA LEU A 112 13.34 4.28 8.57
C LEU A 112 12.30 4.93 7.65
N ASN A 113 11.19 4.25 7.36
CA ASN A 113 10.11 4.84 6.56
C ASN A 113 9.63 6.16 7.17
N SER A 114 9.42 6.21 8.48
CA SER A 114 8.95 7.43 9.17
C SER A 114 9.94 8.60 9.04
N ALA A 115 11.23 8.32 8.89
CA ALA A 115 12.27 9.34 8.74
C ALA A 115 12.41 9.86 7.30
N VAL A 116 12.15 9.00 6.29
CA VAL A 116 12.55 9.30 4.90
C VAL A 116 11.41 9.24 3.88
N PHE A 117 10.17 8.86 4.28
CA PHE A 117 9.06 8.85 3.32
C PHE A 117 8.80 10.27 2.78
N THR A 118 8.51 10.36 1.49
CA THR A 118 8.28 11.63 0.82
C THR A 118 6.84 11.82 0.40
N ASP A 119 6.15 10.73 0.07
CA ASP A 119 4.76 10.76 -0.33
C ASP A 119 4.09 9.40 -0.08
N GLY A 120 2.88 9.24 -0.57
CA GLY A 120 2.05 8.05 -0.45
C GLY A 120 0.58 8.44 -0.54
N SER A 121 -0.33 7.51 -0.24
CA SER A 121 -1.76 7.72 -0.39
C SER A 121 -2.41 8.18 0.90
N PHE A 122 -3.23 9.22 0.82
CA PHE A 122 -4.10 9.67 1.90
C PHE A 122 -5.56 9.52 1.48
N ILE A 123 -6.34 8.79 2.29
CA ILE A 123 -7.74 8.53 2.03
C ILE A 123 -8.54 8.80 3.30
N TYR A 124 -9.58 9.62 3.17
CA TYR A 124 -10.58 9.84 4.21
C TYR A 124 -11.98 9.66 3.64
N ILE A 125 -12.74 8.78 4.26
CA ILE A 125 -14.15 8.55 3.93
C ILE A 125 -14.99 9.16 5.04
N PRO A 126 -15.85 10.16 4.74
CA PRO A 126 -16.69 10.82 5.75
C PRO A 126 -17.73 9.89 6.37
N GLU A 127 -18.23 10.30 7.53
CA GLU A 127 -19.31 9.60 8.23
C GLU A 127 -20.51 9.34 7.31
N GLY A 128 -21.02 8.11 7.33
CA GLY A 128 -22.21 7.68 6.56
C GLY A 128 -21.95 7.46 5.06
N VAL A 129 -20.74 7.72 4.56
CA VAL A 129 -20.43 7.60 3.13
C VAL A 129 -19.91 6.22 2.79
N ARG A 130 -20.56 5.58 1.83
CA ARG A 130 -20.02 4.36 1.18
C ARG A 130 -19.37 4.77 -0.12
N CYS A 131 -18.06 4.58 -0.22
CA CYS A 131 -17.31 4.91 -1.44
C CYS A 131 -17.90 4.12 -2.62
N PRO A 132 -18.40 4.80 -3.67
CA PRO A 132 -19.13 4.13 -4.75
C PRO A 132 -18.24 3.39 -5.73
N VAL A 133 -16.93 3.63 -5.68
CA VAL A 133 -15.94 3.06 -6.58
C VAL A 133 -14.80 2.46 -5.78
N GLU A 134 -14.11 1.46 -6.32
CA GLU A 134 -12.86 1.00 -5.76
C GLU A 134 -11.78 2.07 -5.98
N LEU A 135 -11.06 2.41 -4.92
CA LEU A 135 -9.89 3.28 -5.01
C LEU A 135 -8.66 2.43 -5.29
N SER A 136 -7.74 2.94 -6.07
CA SER A 136 -6.53 2.19 -6.39
C SER A 136 -5.31 3.10 -6.47
N THR A 137 -4.17 2.60 -5.97
CA THR A 137 -2.87 3.25 -6.15
C THR A 137 -1.88 2.28 -6.75
N TYR A 138 -1.12 2.76 -7.72
CA TYR A 138 -0.02 2.01 -8.32
C TYR A 138 1.30 2.63 -7.91
N PHE A 139 2.14 1.82 -7.27
CA PHE A 139 3.49 2.17 -6.88
C PHE A 139 4.49 1.54 -7.84
N ARG A 140 5.42 2.35 -8.36
CA ARG A 140 6.46 1.89 -9.23
C ARG A 140 7.80 2.50 -8.87
N ILE A 141 8.80 1.68 -8.63
CA ILE A 141 10.20 2.09 -8.56
C ILE A 141 10.70 2.19 -10.00
N ASN A 142 11.19 3.37 -10.41
CA ASN A 142 11.66 3.59 -11.77
C ASN A 142 13.12 4.04 -11.83
N ALA A 143 13.61 4.77 -10.84
CA ALA A 143 15.00 5.24 -10.77
C ALA A 143 15.96 4.13 -10.33
N MET A 144 17.22 4.21 -10.80
CA MET A 144 18.32 3.33 -10.36
C MET A 144 18.79 3.76 -8.96
N ASN A 145 19.29 2.81 -8.18
CA ASN A 145 19.85 3.01 -6.83
C ASN A 145 18.92 3.80 -5.88
N THR A 146 17.61 3.72 -6.10
CA THR A 146 16.61 4.45 -5.32
C THR A 146 15.79 3.47 -4.52
N GLY A 147 15.75 3.64 -3.20
CA GLY A 147 14.76 3.00 -2.36
C GLY A 147 13.38 3.63 -2.55
N GLN A 148 12.31 2.89 -2.33
CA GLN A 148 10.96 3.43 -2.30
C GLN A 148 10.41 3.35 -0.88
N PHE A 149 10.00 4.51 -0.36
CA PHE A 149 9.52 4.70 1.02
C PHE A 149 8.24 5.50 0.97
N GLU A 150 7.11 4.81 0.80
CA GLU A 150 5.81 5.44 0.82
C GLU A 150 5.06 5.17 2.12
N ARG A 151 4.11 6.05 2.42
CA ARG A 151 3.23 5.91 3.57
C ARG A 151 1.77 6.10 3.17
N THR A 152 0.98 5.06 3.36
CA THR A 152 -0.45 5.08 3.08
C THR A 152 -1.23 5.22 4.37
N LEU A 153 -2.19 6.16 4.41
CA LEU A 153 -3.11 6.33 5.53
C LEU A 153 -4.55 6.32 5.01
N ILE A 154 -5.35 5.37 5.50
CA ILE A 154 -6.77 5.26 5.18
C ILE A 154 -7.59 5.37 6.46
N ILE A 155 -8.52 6.33 6.47
CA ILE A 155 -9.43 6.59 7.58
C ILE A 155 -10.86 6.41 7.07
N ALA A 156 -11.58 5.45 7.61
CA ALA A 156 -13.00 5.26 7.41
C ALA A 156 -13.74 5.76 8.66
N ASP A 157 -14.46 6.88 8.52
CA ASP A 157 -15.24 7.45 9.61
C ASP A 157 -16.49 6.61 9.86
N LYS A 158 -17.31 6.95 10.84
CA LYS A 158 -18.46 6.16 11.28
C LYS A 158 -19.41 5.83 10.13
N ASP A 159 -19.92 4.59 10.14
CA ASP A 159 -20.89 4.11 9.16
C ASP A 159 -20.42 4.20 7.69
N SER A 160 -19.10 4.25 7.47
CA SER A 160 -18.50 4.40 6.14
C SER A 160 -17.92 3.10 5.59
N TYR A 161 -17.66 3.09 4.28
CA TYR A 161 -17.08 1.94 3.58
C TYR A 161 -16.12 2.36 2.49
N VAL A 162 -15.01 1.64 2.39
CA VAL A 162 -14.06 1.77 1.27
C VAL A 162 -13.47 0.43 0.87
N SER A 163 -13.32 0.22 -0.44
CA SER A 163 -12.46 -0.80 -1.04
C SER A 163 -11.25 -0.13 -1.69
N TYR A 164 -10.07 -0.63 -1.38
CA TYR A 164 -8.81 -0.08 -1.88
C TYR A 164 -7.90 -1.18 -2.40
N LEU A 165 -7.34 -0.96 -3.58
CA LEU A 165 -6.39 -1.85 -4.24
C LEU A 165 -5.03 -1.17 -4.40
N GLU A 166 -3.98 -1.81 -3.89
CA GLU A 166 -2.60 -1.42 -4.10
C GLU A 166 -1.93 -2.36 -5.10
N GLY A 167 -1.38 -1.77 -6.15
CA GLY A 167 -0.53 -2.47 -7.11
C GLY A 167 0.90 -1.99 -7.02
N CYS A 168 1.86 -2.93 -6.98
CA CYS A 168 3.28 -2.60 -6.90
C CYS A 168 4.09 -3.35 -7.94
N THR A 169 5.01 -2.64 -8.61
CA THR A 169 5.88 -3.22 -9.63
C THR A 169 7.22 -2.48 -9.73
N ALA A 170 8.24 -3.17 -10.22
CA ALA A 170 9.53 -2.59 -10.57
C ALA A 170 10.08 -3.22 -11.87
N PRO A 171 10.88 -2.46 -12.65
CA PRO A 171 11.58 -3.02 -13.80
C PRO A 171 12.67 -4.03 -13.38
N MET A 172 13.04 -4.91 -14.29
CA MET A 172 14.15 -5.85 -14.12
C MET A 172 15.48 -5.10 -14.06
N ARG A 173 16.28 -5.33 -13.01
CA ARG A 173 17.60 -4.73 -12.82
C ARG A 173 18.53 -5.69 -12.09
N ASP A 174 19.83 -5.64 -12.41
CA ASP A 174 20.88 -6.44 -11.78
C ASP A 174 21.25 -5.97 -10.36
N GLU A 175 20.61 -4.93 -9.86
CA GLU A 175 20.85 -4.34 -8.55
C GLU A 175 19.69 -4.65 -7.62
N ASN A 176 19.99 -4.82 -6.32
CA ASN A 176 18.96 -4.89 -5.31
C ASN A 176 18.43 -3.49 -4.97
N GLN A 177 17.13 -3.38 -4.78
CA GLN A 177 16.48 -2.15 -4.36
C GLN A 177 15.59 -2.40 -3.14
N LEU A 178 15.58 -1.46 -2.20
CA LEU A 178 14.76 -1.55 -1.00
C LEU A 178 13.41 -0.87 -1.21
N HIS A 179 12.35 -1.62 -0.99
CA HIS A 179 10.99 -1.11 -0.82
C HIS A 179 10.59 -1.28 0.65
N ALA A 180 10.39 -0.17 1.34
CA ALA A 180 9.94 -0.17 2.73
C ALA A 180 8.77 0.79 2.91
N ALA A 181 7.56 0.24 2.89
CA ALA A 181 6.31 1.00 3.00
C ALA A 181 5.67 0.85 4.38
N ASN A 182 4.95 1.89 4.81
CA ASN A 182 4.07 1.83 5.98
C ASN A 182 2.62 2.08 5.54
N VAL A 183 1.70 1.20 5.96
CA VAL A 183 0.27 1.32 5.69
C VAL A 183 -0.51 1.31 6.99
N GLU A 184 -1.25 2.39 7.25
CA GLU A 184 -2.08 2.57 8.44
C GLU A 184 -3.55 2.64 8.05
N LEU A 185 -4.37 1.76 8.63
CA LEU A 185 -5.83 1.77 8.47
C LEU A 185 -6.50 2.09 9.80
N VAL A 186 -7.48 2.98 9.76
CA VAL A 186 -8.29 3.34 10.94
C VAL A 186 -9.77 3.21 10.58
N ALA A 187 -10.47 2.29 11.22
CA ALA A 187 -11.91 2.11 11.07
C ALA A 187 -12.63 2.52 12.36
N LEU A 188 -13.55 3.50 12.25
CA LEU A 188 -14.38 3.97 13.34
C LEU A 188 -15.69 3.14 13.46
N ASP A 189 -16.67 3.60 14.24
CA ASP A 189 -17.89 2.84 14.52
C ASP A 189 -18.61 2.41 13.22
N ASN A 190 -18.93 1.12 13.10
CA ASN A 190 -19.58 0.47 11.96
C ASN A 190 -18.85 0.66 10.61
N ALA A 191 -17.63 1.18 10.60
CA ALA A 191 -16.87 1.39 9.37
C ALA A 191 -16.25 0.09 8.87
N GLU A 192 -16.12 -0.03 7.55
CA GLU A 192 -15.48 -1.18 6.91
C GLU A 192 -14.42 -0.71 5.91
N ILE A 193 -13.22 -1.28 6.02
CA ILE A 193 -12.13 -1.10 5.07
C ILE A 193 -11.76 -2.47 4.48
N LYS A 194 -11.84 -2.57 3.15
CA LYS A 194 -11.23 -3.67 2.39
C LYS A 194 -9.96 -3.17 1.75
N TYR A 195 -8.85 -3.79 2.08
CA TYR A 195 -7.55 -3.44 1.53
C TYR A 195 -6.96 -4.65 0.81
N SER A 196 -6.78 -4.50 -0.49
CA SER A 196 -6.20 -5.54 -1.34
C SER A 196 -4.83 -5.11 -1.87
N THR A 197 -3.88 -6.02 -1.96
CA THR A 197 -2.62 -5.77 -2.64
C THR A 197 -2.27 -6.88 -3.61
N VAL A 198 -1.73 -6.47 -4.76
CA VAL A 198 -1.08 -7.36 -5.71
C VAL A 198 0.34 -6.84 -5.90
N GLN A 199 1.32 -7.64 -5.47
CA GLN A 199 2.72 -7.29 -5.56
C GLN A 199 3.43 -8.26 -6.51
N ASN A 200 3.97 -7.69 -7.58
CA ASN A 200 4.73 -8.40 -8.60
C ASN A 200 6.03 -7.63 -8.86
N TRP A 201 6.87 -7.59 -7.84
CA TRP A 201 8.19 -6.99 -7.93
C TRP A 201 9.16 -7.91 -8.68
N TYR A 202 10.18 -7.34 -9.28
CA TYR A 202 11.25 -8.13 -9.90
C TYR A 202 11.96 -9.01 -8.85
N PRO A 203 12.03 -10.34 -9.07
CA PRO A 203 12.57 -11.27 -8.07
C PRO A 203 14.09 -11.42 -8.08
N GLY A 204 14.79 -10.84 -9.02
CA GLY A 204 16.17 -11.17 -9.37
C GLY A 204 16.25 -12.17 -10.53
N ASP A 205 17.47 -12.43 -11.01
CA ASP A 205 17.71 -13.41 -12.06
C ASP A 205 17.70 -14.85 -11.51
N LYS A 206 17.99 -15.83 -12.37
CA LYS A 206 17.99 -17.25 -11.98
C LYS A 206 19.07 -17.60 -10.97
N GLU A 207 20.15 -16.84 -10.94
CA GLU A 207 21.26 -16.95 -10.00
C GLU A 207 20.99 -16.21 -8.68
N GLY A 208 19.86 -15.50 -8.57
CA GLY A 208 19.47 -14.71 -7.39
C GLY A 208 20.11 -13.33 -7.31
N LYS A 209 20.63 -12.82 -8.43
CA LYS A 209 21.24 -11.50 -8.50
C LYS A 209 20.18 -10.44 -8.76
N GLY A 210 20.26 -9.30 -8.06
CA GLY A 210 19.29 -8.21 -8.17
C GLY A 210 17.98 -8.52 -7.47
N GLY A 211 16.95 -7.79 -7.86
CA GLY A 211 15.58 -7.94 -7.32
C GLY A 211 15.28 -7.03 -6.14
N ILE A 212 14.01 -7.00 -5.77
CA ILE A 212 13.50 -6.09 -4.76
C ILE A 212 13.48 -6.74 -3.39
N TYR A 213 13.98 -6.02 -2.38
CA TYR A 213 13.76 -6.31 -0.97
C TYR A 213 12.50 -5.57 -0.52
N ASN A 214 11.42 -6.33 -0.31
CA ASN A 214 10.08 -5.81 -0.06
C ASN A 214 9.70 -5.96 1.42
N PHE A 215 9.97 -4.91 2.20
CA PHE A 215 9.72 -4.87 3.64
C PHE A 215 8.60 -3.90 3.96
N VAL A 216 7.37 -4.43 4.09
CA VAL A 216 6.16 -3.61 4.24
C VAL A 216 5.51 -3.83 5.59
N THR A 217 5.31 -2.73 6.30
CA THR A 217 4.60 -2.70 7.59
C THR A 217 3.15 -2.27 7.35
N LYS A 218 2.20 -3.15 7.66
CA LYS A 218 0.77 -2.88 7.54
C LYS A 218 0.08 -3.07 8.88
N ARG A 219 -0.59 -2.03 9.39
CA ARG A 219 -1.32 -2.09 10.66
C ARG A 219 -2.71 -1.49 10.49
N GLY A 220 -3.72 -2.23 10.93
CA GLY A 220 -5.10 -1.77 10.98
C GLY A 220 -5.59 -1.62 12.41
N ALA A 221 -6.28 -0.54 12.72
CA ALA A 221 -6.93 -0.31 14.00
C ALA A 221 -8.45 -0.25 13.82
N CYS A 222 -9.13 -1.29 14.24
CA CYS A 222 -10.59 -1.31 14.39
C CYS A 222 -10.96 -0.61 15.69
N ARG A 223 -10.96 0.74 15.66
CA ARG A 223 -11.20 1.58 16.86
C ARG A 223 -12.65 1.62 17.27
N GLY A 224 -13.55 1.55 16.30
CA GLY A 224 -14.98 1.67 16.54
C GLY A 224 -15.67 0.34 16.80
N LYS A 225 -16.88 0.41 17.40
CA LYS A 225 -17.76 -0.75 17.57
C LYS A 225 -18.19 -1.27 16.20
N ASN A 226 -18.32 -2.58 16.07
CA ASN A 226 -18.71 -3.27 14.83
C ASN A 226 -17.84 -2.94 13.62
N SER A 227 -16.70 -2.27 13.80
CA SER A 227 -15.80 -1.95 12.68
C SER A 227 -15.15 -3.20 12.11
N LYS A 228 -14.75 -3.12 10.84
CA LYS A 228 -14.15 -4.24 10.13
C LYS A 228 -12.98 -3.80 9.27
N ILE A 229 -11.89 -4.54 9.33
CA ILE A 229 -10.75 -4.41 8.39
C ILE A 229 -10.49 -5.79 7.78
N SER A 230 -10.46 -5.83 6.45
CA SER A 230 -10.14 -7.02 5.68
C SER A 230 -8.90 -6.77 4.83
N TRP A 231 -7.87 -7.57 5.05
CA TRP A 231 -6.65 -7.58 4.24
C TRP A 231 -6.71 -8.73 3.24
N THR A 232 -6.44 -8.44 1.98
CA THR A 232 -6.21 -9.46 0.94
C THR A 232 -4.87 -9.17 0.28
N GLN A 233 -3.99 -10.17 0.18
CA GLN A 233 -2.71 -9.97 -0.50
C GLN A 233 -2.33 -11.13 -1.40
N VAL A 234 -1.72 -10.77 -2.52
CA VAL A 234 -1.08 -11.70 -3.46
C VAL A 234 0.35 -11.26 -3.65
N GLU A 235 1.29 -12.12 -3.28
CA GLU A 235 2.74 -11.91 -3.34
C GLU A 235 3.32 -12.91 -4.33
N THR A 236 3.79 -12.42 -5.49
CA THR A 236 4.31 -13.28 -6.57
C THR A 236 5.70 -12.87 -7.05
N GLY A 237 6.29 -11.88 -6.43
CA GLY A 237 7.58 -11.32 -6.83
C GLY A 237 8.49 -11.05 -5.63
N SER A 238 9.47 -10.19 -5.84
CA SER A 238 10.53 -9.82 -4.90
C SER A 238 11.60 -10.89 -4.72
N ALA A 239 12.83 -10.46 -4.51
CA ALA A 239 13.91 -11.36 -4.07
C ALA A 239 13.66 -11.81 -2.63
N ILE A 240 13.29 -10.85 -1.77
CA ILE A 240 12.90 -11.10 -0.38
C ILE A 240 11.63 -10.32 -0.07
N THR A 241 10.62 -11.02 0.44
CA THR A 241 9.41 -10.41 0.99
C THR A 241 9.40 -10.60 2.51
N TRP A 242 9.23 -9.50 3.23
CA TRP A 242 9.01 -9.49 4.67
C TRP A 242 7.80 -8.63 5.00
N LYS A 243 6.65 -9.25 5.26
CA LYS A 243 5.38 -8.55 5.32
C LYS A 243 4.39 -9.19 6.28
N TYR A 244 4.02 -8.44 7.32
CA TYR A 244 3.12 -8.89 8.37
C TYR A 244 1.99 -7.89 8.62
N PRO A 245 0.91 -7.91 7.82
CA PRO A 245 -0.29 -7.14 8.14
C PRO A 245 -0.86 -7.54 9.50
N SER A 246 -1.37 -6.58 10.24
CA SER A 246 -2.00 -6.86 11.52
C SER A 246 -3.26 -6.02 11.73
N CYS A 247 -4.15 -6.50 12.62
CA CYS A 247 -5.30 -5.73 13.09
C CYS A 247 -5.32 -5.67 14.60
N ILE A 248 -5.60 -4.47 15.13
CA ILE A 248 -5.89 -4.24 16.53
C ILE A 248 -7.40 -4.03 16.67
N LEU A 249 -8.09 -5.02 17.25
CA LEU A 249 -9.54 -5.07 17.39
C LEU A 249 -9.93 -4.42 18.72
N GLN A 250 -10.02 -3.09 18.73
CA GLN A 250 -10.26 -2.26 19.92
C GLN A 250 -11.74 -2.08 20.24
N GLY A 251 -12.55 -1.85 19.21
CA GLY A 251 -14.00 -1.67 19.37
C GLY A 251 -14.71 -3.00 19.64
N ASP A 252 -15.77 -2.96 20.44
CA ASP A 252 -16.62 -4.13 20.70
C ASP A 252 -17.21 -4.64 19.38
N ASN A 253 -17.30 -5.97 19.22
CA ASN A 253 -17.78 -6.66 18.02
C ASN A 253 -16.95 -6.38 16.75
N SER A 254 -15.77 -5.77 16.84
CA SER A 254 -14.95 -5.51 15.68
C SER A 254 -14.37 -6.79 15.07
N LYS A 255 -14.08 -6.75 13.77
CA LYS A 255 -13.68 -7.92 12.98
C LYS A 255 -12.41 -7.64 12.19
N GLY A 256 -11.48 -8.60 12.20
CA GLY A 256 -10.28 -8.59 11.38
C GLY A 256 -10.25 -9.80 10.45
N GLU A 257 -10.00 -9.58 9.17
CA GLU A 257 -9.84 -10.66 8.20
C GLU A 257 -8.50 -10.54 7.50
N PHE A 258 -7.87 -11.68 7.22
CA PHE A 258 -6.62 -11.76 6.48
C PHE A 258 -6.64 -12.95 5.52
N TYR A 259 -6.51 -12.65 4.24
CA TYR A 259 -6.39 -13.61 3.16
C TYR A 259 -5.09 -13.37 2.43
N SER A 260 -4.25 -14.38 2.29
CA SER A 260 -2.95 -14.23 1.65
C SER A 260 -2.62 -15.42 0.77
N VAL A 261 -2.10 -15.11 -0.41
CA VAL A 261 -1.45 -16.07 -1.30
C VAL A 261 -0.03 -15.58 -1.53
N ALA A 262 0.97 -16.43 -1.24
CA ALA A 262 2.37 -16.17 -1.54
C ALA A 262 2.93 -17.32 -2.39
N ILE A 263 3.48 -16.96 -3.55
CA ILE A 263 4.06 -17.89 -4.50
C ILE A 263 5.52 -17.51 -4.71
N THR A 264 6.42 -18.42 -4.42
CA THR A 264 7.87 -18.25 -4.60
C THR A 264 8.42 -19.30 -5.54
N ASN A 265 9.45 -18.95 -6.30
CA ASN A 265 10.23 -19.88 -7.10
C ASN A 265 11.71 -19.47 -7.10
N ASN A 266 12.56 -20.33 -7.63
CA ASN A 266 14.03 -20.13 -7.70
C ASN A 266 14.61 -19.69 -6.34
N MET A 267 15.31 -18.56 -6.31
CA MET A 267 16.00 -18.03 -5.12
C MET A 267 15.16 -17.09 -4.26
N GLN A 268 13.86 -16.93 -4.57
CA GLN A 268 12.98 -16.03 -3.80
C GLN A 268 12.79 -16.53 -2.36
N GLN A 269 12.68 -15.56 -1.45
CA GLN A 269 12.37 -15.81 -0.05
C GLN A 269 11.15 -14.99 0.36
N ALA A 270 10.17 -15.62 0.97
CA ALA A 270 8.99 -14.93 1.50
C ALA A 270 8.75 -15.33 2.96
N ASP A 271 8.77 -14.33 3.83
CA ASP A 271 8.36 -14.47 5.22
C ASP A 271 7.18 -13.53 5.45
N THR A 272 5.99 -14.08 5.45
CA THR A 272 4.74 -13.32 5.53
C THR A 272 3.75 -14.01 6.47
N GLY A 273 2.93 -13.22 7.11
CA GLY A 273 1.97 -13.70 8.09
C GLY A 273 1.08 -12.59 8.58
N THR A 274 0.40 -12.80 9.71
CA THR A 274 -0.48 -11.79 10.30
C THR A 274 -0.52 -11.90 11.81
N LYS A 275 -0.94 -10.80 12.44
CA LYS A 275 -1.25 -10.76 13.87
C LYS A 275 -2.61 -10.09 14.08
N MET A 276 -3.50 -10.76 14.83
CA MET A 276 -4.77 -10.20 15.26
C MET A 276 -4.74 -10.01 16.78
N ILE A 277 -4.93 -8.76 17.23
CA ILE A 277 -4.88 -8.37 18.66
C ILE A 277 -6.30 -8.03 19.09
N HIS A 278 -6.89 -8.87 19.94
CA HIS A 278 -8.25 -8.73 20.45
C HIS A 278 -8.24 -7.97 21.76
N ILE A 279 -8.87 -6.78 21.78
CA ILE A 279 -9.00 -5.92 22.98
C ILE A 279 -10.46 -5.72 23.36
N GLY A 280 -11.31 -5.39 22.39
CA GLY A 280 -12.75 -5.18 22.60
C GLY A 280 -13.49 -6.48 22.90
N LYS A 281 -14.73 -6.37 23.37
CA LYS A 281 -15.60 -7.51 23.64
C LYS A 281 -16.15 -8.10 22.34
N ASN A 282 -16.33 -9.43 22.28
CA ASN A 282 -16.92 -10.15 21.16
C ASN A 282 -16.21 -9.89 19.81
N THR A 283 -14.94 -9.59 19.85
CA THR A 283 -14.15 -9.40 18.61
C THR A 283 -13.87 -10.75 17.95
N SER A 284 -13.78 -10.75 16.63
CA SER A 284 -13.51 -11.97 15.86
C SER A 284 -12.48 -11.75 14.77
N SER A 285 -11.74 -12.80 14.43
CA SER A 285 -10.78 -12.76 13.32
C SER A 285 -10.87 -14.01 12.46
N LYS A 286 -10.55 -13.84 11.17
CA LYS A 286 -10.42 -14.93 10.21
C LYS A 286 -9.10 -14.80 9.48
N ILE A 287 -8.33 -15.89 9.45
CA ILE A 287 -7.02 -15.95 8.80
C ILE A 287 -7.03 -17.12 7.82
N CYS A 288 -6.68 -16.85 6.57
CA CYS A 288 -6.52 -17.84 5.53
C CYS A 288 -5.24 -17.57 4.77
N LEU A 289 -4.28 -18.48 4.85
CA LEU A 289 -2.97 -18.38 4.25
C LEU A 289 -2.77 -19.54 3.28
N LEU A 290 -2.29 -19.23 2.09
CA LEU A 290 -1.86 -20.20 1.10
C LEU A 290 -0.45 -19.84 0.64
N TYR A 291 0.48 -20.76 0.85
CA TYR A 291 1.87 -20.64 0.41
C TYR A 291 2.17 -21.76 -0.58
N THR A 292 2.85 -21.41 -1.66
CA THR A 292 3.36 -22.35 -2.63
C THR A 292 4.81 -22.01 -2.99
N SER A 293 5.64 -23.03 -3.17
CA SER A 293 7.02 -22.92 -3.66
C SER A 293 7.34 -24.14 -4.51
N ASP A 294 8.43 -24.12 -5.24
CA ASP A 294 8.89 -25.27 -6.04
C ASP A 294 9.20 -26.51 -5.18
N ALA A 295 9.44 -26.31 -3.89
CA ALA A 295 9.64 -27.41 -2.93
C ALA A 295 8.35 -28.02 -2.38
N ALA A 296 7.17 -27.52 -2.75
CA ALA A 296 5.89 -28.02 -2.27
C ALA A 296 5.43 -29.32 -2.95
N ASP A 297 6.13 -29.76 -3.98
CA ASP A 297 5.84 -31.04 -4.68
C ASP A 297 6.34 -32.28 -3.92
N ASP A 298 7.07 -32.09 -2.82
CA ASP A 298 7.61 -33.18 -1.99
C ASP A 298 6.81 -33.45 -0.69
N CYS A 299 5.57 -32.95 -0.59
CA CYS A 299 4.70 -33.20 0.58
C CYS A 299 3.55 -34.12 0.26
#